data_9f4d4ed4f51c107f4fc089ea36eb14ec
#
_entry.id   9f4d4ed4f51c107f4fc089ea36eb14ec
#
_cell.length_a   1.000
_cell.length_b   1.000
_cell.length_c   1.000
_cell.angle_alpha   90.00
_cell.angle_beta   90.00
_cell.angle_gamma   90.00
#
_symmetry.space_group_name_H-M   'P 1'
#
loop_
_entity.id
_entity.type
_entity.pdbx_description
1 polymer ?
#
loop_
_entity_poly.entity_id
_entity_poly.type
_entity_poly.pdbx_seq_one_letter_code
_entity_poly.pdbx_strand_id
1 'polypeptide(L)'
;MRVAIEELSKVEIITREAKVTELTENASRFGITGMTIYNALGCGVQLGTQEYEAEKNDSLRLLSKQVVMVVLPTREVDDFLDFVEKSLYTGHIGDGKIFVTPVTNAIRVRTGEEGMDALKEGTLD
;
A
#
# COMPACT_ATOMS: atom_id res chain seq x y z
N MET A 1 22.50 13.69 -6.83
CA MET A 1 21.47 12.91 -6.10
C MET A 1 22.01 11.52 -5.81
N ARG A 2 21.83 11.07 -4.57
CA ARG A 2 22.21 9.70 -4.21
C ARG A 2 21.11 8.74 -4.63
N VAL A 3 21.47 7.72 -5.38
CA VAL A 3 20.53 6.75 -5.92
C VAL A 3 20.85 5.37 -5.35
N ALA A 4 19.83 4.61 -5.00
CA ALA A 4 20.01 3.25 -4.52
C ALA A 4 20.61 2.37 -5.64
N ILE A 5 21.50 1.46 -5.24
CA ILE A 5 22.11 0.52 -6.18
C ILE A 5 21.07 -0.49 -6.67
N GLU A 6 20.33 -1.08 -5.74
CA GLU A 6 19.23 -1.96 -6.08
C GLU A 6 17.94 -1.14 -6.24
N GLU A 7 17.17 -1.46 -7.26
CA GLU A 7 15.91 -0.77 -7.50
C GLU A 7 14.90 -1.01 -6.37
N LEU A 8 14.28 0.09 -5.95
CA LEU A 8 13.27 0.08 -4.91
C LEU A 8 11.96 0.58 -5.47
N SER A 9 10.87 0.08 -4.91
CA SER A 9 9.52 0.52 -5.27
C SER A 9 8.72 0.83 -4.01
N LYS A 10 7.84 1.81 -4.13
CA LYS A 10 6.85 2.11 -3.11
C LYS A 10 5.53 1.55 -3.56
N VAL A 11 4.87 0.83 -2.69
CA VAL A 11 3.52 0.32 -2.92
C VAL A 11 2.59 0.99 -1.92
N GLU A 12 1.58 1.68 -2.43
CA GLU A 12 0.54 2.29 -1.61
C GLU A 12 -0.76 1.57 -1.86
N ILE A 13 -1.33 1.03 -0.79
CA ILE A 13 -2.56 0.26 -0.84
C ILE A 13 -3.63 1.07 -0.12
N ILE A 14 -4.66 1.46 -0.85
CA ILE A 14 -5.78 2.22 -0.29
C ILE A 14 -6.95 1.27 -0.17
N THR A 15 -7.34 0.93 1.04
CA THR A 15 -8.35 -0.09 1.28
C THR A 15 -9.16 0.20 2.55
N ARG A 16 -10.01 -0.74 2.92
CA ARG A 16 -10.81 -0.64 4.15
C ARG A 16 -9.98 -1.11 5.34
N GLU A 17 -10.24 -0.50 6.49
CA GLU A 17 -9.55 -0.85 7.74
C GLU A 17 -9.59 -2.36 8.04
N ALA A 18 -10.73 -3.00 7.79
CA ALA A 18 -10.92 -4.41 8.09
C ALA A 18 -9.92 -5.34 7.39
N LYS A 19 -9.30 -4.88 6.30
CA LYS A 19 -8.36 -5.70 5.52
C LYS A 19 -6.90 -5.50 5.90
N VAL A 20 -6.61 -4.48 6.69
CA VAL A 20 -5.21 -4.07 6.93
C VAL A 20 -4.45 -5.08 7.78
N THR A 21 -5.11 -5.69 8.77
CA THR A 21 -4.44 -6.63 9.67
C THR A 21 -3.81 -7.80 8.92
N GLU A 22 -4.55 -8.39 7.98
CA GLU A 22 -4.03 -9.51 7.18
C GLU A 22 -2.80 -9.10 6.37
N LEU A 23 -2.85 -7.91 5.78
CA LEU A 23 -1.71 -7.40 5.01
C LEU A 23 -0.48 -7.23 5.89
N THR A 24 -0.66 -6.65 7.07
CA THR A 24 0.47 -6.36 7.96
C THR A 24 1.08 -7.63 8.54
N GLU A 25 0.27 -8.62 8.85
CA GLU A 25 0.76 -9.88 9.44
C GLU A 25 1.62 -10.69 8.48
N ASN A 26 1.44 -10.52 7.19
CA ASN A 26 2.12 -11.34 6.18
C ASN A 26 3.21 -10.62 5.40
N ALA A 27 3.40 -9.34 5.66
CA ALA A 27 4.30 -8.52 4.84
C ALA A 27 5.77 -8.97 4.90
N SER A 28 6.21 -9.52 6.02
CA SER A 28 7.61 -9.93 6.19
C SER A 28 8.05 -10.99 5.17
N ARG A 29 7.10 -11.76 4.63
CA ARG A 29 7.40 -12.77 3.61
C ARG A 29 7.96 -12.17 2.32
N PHE A 30 7.78 -10.87 2.12
CA PHE A 30 8.19 -10.17 0.90
C PHE A 30 9.36 -9.22 1.14
N GLY A 31 10.07 -9.39 2.25
CA GLY A 31 11.19 -8.54 2.59
C GLY A 31 10.78 -7.18 3.17
N ILE A 32 9.53 -7.04 3.56
CA ILE A 32 9.02 -5.80 4.15
C ILE A 32 9.27 -5.83 5.65
N THR A 33 10.01 -4.86 6.17
CA THR A 33 10.37 -4.79 7.59
C THR A 33 9.66 -3.66 8.32
N GLY A 34 8.99 -2.78 7.59
CA GLY A 34 8.23 -1.71 8.18
C GLY A 34 7.16 -1.20 7.24
N MET A 35 6.15 -0.61 7.81
CA MET A 35 5.02 -0.03 7.07
C MET A 35 4.59 1.25 7.72
N THR A 36 4.06 2.14 6.90
CA THR A 36 3.39 3.35 7.39
C THR A 36 1.91 3.21 7.08
N ILE A 37 1.08 3.33 8.09
CA ILE A 37 -0.36 3.20 7.94
C ILE A 37 -1.00 4.47 8.43
N TYR A 38 -1.89 5.04 7.63
CA TYR A 38 -2.60 6.25 8.02
C TYR A 38 -4.04 6.24 7.52
N ASN A 39 -4.86 6.99 8.21
CA ASN A 39 -6.28 7.14 7.84
C ASN A 39 -6.41 8.17 6.74
N ALA A 40 -7.34 7.91 5.83
CA ALA A 40 -7.62 8.82 4.73
C ALA A 40 -9.11 8.85 4.45
N LEU A 41 -9.55 9.88 3.76
CA LEU A 41 -10.91 9.94 3.23
C LEU A 41 -10.84 9.78 1.74
N GLY A 42 -11.51 8.74 1.24
CA GLY A 42 -11.66 8.55 -0.18
C GLY A 42 -12.95 9.20 -0.66
N CYS A 43 -12.94 9.76 -1.84
CA CYS A 43 -14.15 10.27 -2.45
C CYS A 43 -14.20 9.88 -3.92
N GLY A 44 -15.40 9.70 -4.42
CA GLY A 44 -15.61 9.34 -5.80
C GLY A 44 -17.06 9.50 -6.19
N VAL A 45 -17.32 9.41 -7.48
CA VAL A 45 -18.67 9.48 -8.01
C VAL A 45 -19.16 8.06 -8.25
N GLN A 46 -20.29 7.72 -7.65
CA GLN A 46 -20.91 6.41 -7.80
C GLN A 46 -21.90 6.48 -8.95
N LEU A 47 -21.42 6.25 -10.17
CA LEU A 47 -22.25 6.34 -11.37
C LEU A 47 -22.61 4.96 -11.90
N GLY A 48 -23.92 4.74 -12.07
CA GLY A 48 -24.40 3.61 -12.86
C GLY A 48 -24.08 2.23 -12.34
N THR A 49 -23.75 2.07 -11.07
CA THR A 49 -23.50 0.75 -10.50
C THR A 49 -24.73 0.27 -9.75
N GLN A 50 -25.15 -0.95 -10.01
CA GLN A 50 -26.31 -1.51 -9.32
C GLN A 50 -26.12 -1.62 -7.83
N GLU A 51 -24.91 -1.80 -7.40
CA GLU A 51 -24.56 -1.93 -6.00
C GLU A 51 -24.97 -0.69 -5.20
N TYR A 52 -24.95 0.48 -5.83
CA TYR A 52 -25.31 1.75 -5.19
C TYR A 52 -26.56 2.39 -5.78
N GLU A 53 -27.30 1.65 -6.59
CA GLU A 53 -28.46 2.20 -7.29
C GLU A 53 -29.51 2.75 -6.34
N ALA A 54 -29.74 2.08 -5.23
CA ALA A 54 -30.73 2.52 -4.26
C ALA A 54 -30.42 3.90 -3.67
N GLU A 55 -29.19 4.32 -3.72
CA GLU A 55 -28.77 5.62 -3.24
C GLU A 55 -28.87 6.71 -4.29
N LYS A 56 -29.05 6.32 -5.53
CA LYS A 56 -29.20 7.20 -6.69
C LYS A 56 -28.16 8.29 -6.74
N ASN A 57 -26.93 7.89 -6.64
CA ASN A 57 -25.92 8.83 -6.30
C ASN A 57 -24.97 9.17 -7.43
N ASP A 58 -25.16 10.34 -7.97
CA ASP A 58 -24.20 10.95 -8.90
C ASP A 58 -23.29 11.92 -8.16
N SER A 59 -23.43 12.02 -6.83
CA SER A 59 -22.63 12.94 -6.05
C SER A 59 -21.42 12.26 -5.44
N LEU A 60 -20.45 13.06 -5.03
CA LEU A 60 -19.27 12.58 -4.33
C LEU A 60 -19.65 12.02 -2.96
N ARG A 61 -19.02 10.93 -2.61
CA ARG A 61 -19.17 10.33 -1.30
C ARG A 61 -17.81 10.28 -0.61
N LEU A 62 -17.83 10.62 0.68
CA LEU A 62 -16.64 10.54 1.50
C LEU A 62 -16.69 9.27 2.33
N LEU A 63 -15.70 8.41 2.14
CA LEU A 63 -15.61 7.13 2.83
C LEU A 63 -14.27 7.02 3.55
N SER A 64 -14.31 6.50 4.75
CA SER A 64 -13.09 6.24 5.52
C SER A 64 -12.30 5.12 4.87
N LYS A 65 -11.01 5.36 4.69
CA LYS A 65 -10.06 4.43 4.13
C LYS A 65 -8.80 4.40 4.97
N GLN A 66 -8.01 3.36 4.79
CA GLN A 66 -6.65 3.34 5.29
C GLN A 66 -5.68 3.19 4.14
N VAL A 67 -4.53 3.82 4.28
CA VAL A 67 -3.44 3.70 3.33
C VAL A 67 -2.32 2.94 4.00
N VAL A 68 -1.89 1.85 3.38
CA VAL A 68 -0.72 1.09 3.80
C VAL A 68 0.39 1.40 2.81
N MET A 69 1.46 2.00 3.29
CA MET A 69 2.59 2.37 2.44
C MET A 69 3.81 1.54 2.84
N VAL A 70 4.39 0.87 1.87
CA VAL A 70 5.60 0.08 2.06
C VAL A 70 6.61 0.40 0.97
N VAL A 71 7.87 0.22 1.29
CA VAL A 71 8.95 0.28 0.31
C VAL A 71 9.66 -1.06 0.35
N LEU A 72 9.85 -1.65 -0.82
CA LEU A 72 10.45 -2.97 -0.93
C LEU A 72 11.31 -3.03 -2.21
N PRO A 73 12.17 -4.06 -2.30
CA PRO A 73 12.93 -4.26 -3.55
C PRO A 73 11.96 -4.48 -4.71
N THR A 74 12.25 -3.84 -5.83
CA THR A 74 11.40 -3.95 -7.01
C THR A 74 11.21 -5.40 -7.45
N ARG A 75 12.21 -6.24 -7.26
CA ARG A 75 12.12 -7.67 -7.60
C ARG A 75 11.04 -8.43 -6.82
N GLU A 76 10.63 -7.90 -5.67
CA GLU A 76 9.61 -8.55 -4.84
C GLU A 76 8.19 -8.01 -5.08
N VAL A 77 8.06 -6.98 -5.93
CA VAL A 77 6.78 -6.29 -6.10
C VAL A 77 5.70 -7.20 -6.67
N ASP A 78 6.01 -7.94 -7.72
CA ASP A 78 4.98 -8.76 -8.38
C ASP A 78 4.39 -9.80 -7.44
N ASP A 79 5.22 -10.48 -6.68
CA ASP A 79 4.74 -11.46 -5.71
C ASP A 79 3.91 -10.80 -4.61
N PHE A 80 4.35 -9.64 -4.16
CA PHE A 80 3.60 -8.88 -3.16
C PHE A 80 2.25 -8.43 -3.69
N LEU A 81 2.19 -7.94 -4.93
CA LEU A 81 0.93 -7.52 -5.54
C LEU A 81 -0.05 -8.68 -5.65
N ASP A 82 0.43 -9.86 -6.05
CA ASP A 82 -0.42 -11.05 -6.12
C ASP A 82 -1.04 -11.37 -4.76
N PHE A 83 -0.24 -11.29 -3.72
CA PHE A 83 -0.73 -11.51 -2.37
C PHE A 83 -1.77 -10.47 -1.97
N VAL A 84 -1.48 -9.20 -2.21
CA VAL A 84 -2.40 -8.10 -1.84
C VAL A 84 -3.73 -8.23 -2.59
N GLU A 85 -3.68 -8.46 -3.89
CA GLU A 85 -4.89 -8.62 -4.69
C GLU A 85 -5.77 -9.75 -4.15
N LYS A 86 -5.19 -10.89 -3.82
CA LYS A 86 -5.95 -12.02 -3.27
C LYS A 86 -6.52 -11.70 -1.90
N SER A 87 -5.78 -10.98 -1.08
CA SER A 87 -6.22 -10.63 0.27
C SER A 87 -7.37 -9.64 0.26
N LEU A 88 -7.39 -8.73 -0.69
CA LEU A 88 -8.38 -7.65 -0.74
C LEU A 88 -9.61 -7.98 -1.56
N TYR A 89 -9.49 -8.88 -2.53
CA TYR A 89 -10.57 -9.12 -3.49
C TYR A 89 -11.83 -9.68 -2.83
N THR A 90 -12.95 -9.01 -3.05
CA THR A 90 -14.29 -9.51 -2.72
C THR A 90 -15.20 -9.47 -3.94
N GLY A 91 -14.83 -8.73 -4.97
CA GLY A 91 -15.65 -8.51 -6.17
C GLY A 91 -16.63 -7.35 -6.02
N HIS A 92 -16.57 -6.65 -4.90
CA HIS A 92 -17.44 -5.51 -4.64
C HIS A 92 -16.69 -4.19 -4.74
N ILE A 93 -17.41 -3.11 -4.94
CA ILE A 93 -16.85 -1.76 -4.91
C ILE A 93 -16.28 -1.50 -3.53
N GLY A 94 -15.08 -0.95 -3.46
CA GLY A 94 -14.42 -0.65 -2.19
C GLY A 94 -13.33 -1.62 -1.80
N ASP A 95 -13.02 -2.60 -2.66
CA ASP A 95 -11.90 -3.50 -2.41
C ASP A 95 -10.57 -2.75 -2.33
N GLY A 96 -10.46 -1.64 -3.06
CA GLY A 96 -9.30 -0.77 -2.96
C GLY A 96 -8.53 -0.62 -4.26
N LYS A 97 -7.46 0.15 -4.15
CA LYS A 97 -6.53 0.39 -5.26
C LYS A 97 -5.11 0.28 -4.75
N ILE A 98 -4.24 -0.07 -5.66
CA ILE A 98 -2.81 -0.19 -5.37
C ILE A 98 -2.05 0.69 -6.34
N PHE A 99 -1.16 1.53 -5.83
CA PHE A 99 -0.29 2.36 -6.65
C PHE A 99 1.15 1.93 -6.42
N VAL A 100 1.90 1.79 -7.50
CA VAL A 100 3.31 1.41 -7.45
C VAL A 100 4.13 2.51 -8.08
N THR A 101 5.12 3.01 -7.37
CA THR A 101 6.00 4.06 -7.87
C THR A 101 7.46 3.70 -7.61
N PRO A 102 8.38 4.11 -8.51
CA PRO A 102 9.80 3.93 -8.25
C PRO A 102 10.25 4.80 -7.08
N VAL A 103 11.19 4.28 -6.31
CA VAL A 103 11.83 5.04 -5.23
C VAL A 103 13.31 5.15 -5.54
N THR A 104 13.78 6.37 -5.68
CA THR A 104 15.17 6.62 -6.05
C THR A 104 16.13 6.17 -4.95
N ASN A 105 15.78 6.39 -3.69
CA ASN A 105 16.60 5.98 -2.56
C ASN A 105 15.76 5.95 -1.29
N ALA A 106 16.26 5.27 -0.28
CA ALA A 106 15.71 5.27 1.07
C ALA A 106 16.88 5.51 2.03
N ILE A 107 16.64 6.23 3.10
CA ILE A 107 17.68 6.57 4.07
C ILE A 107 17.14 6.35 5.46
N ARG A 108 17.84 5.56 6.26
CA ARG A 108 17.52 5.40 7.67
C ARG A 108 18.21 6.51 8.44
N VAL A 109 17.43 7.39 9.01
CA VAL A 109 17.97 8.61 9.63
C VAL A 109 18.94 8.30 10.76
N ARG A 110 18.60 7.33 11.62
CA ARG A 110 19.42 7.01 12.79
C ARG A 110 20.81 6.53 12.42
N THR A 111 20.96 5.73 11.36
CA THR A 111 22.23 5.10 11.00
C THR A 111 22.89 5.71 9.78
N GLY A 112 22.14 6.46 8.97
CA GLY A 112 22.63 6.96 7.69
C GLY A 112 22.69 5.91 6.60
N GLU A 113 22.23 4.68 6.85
CA GLU A 113 22.21 3.64 5.85
C GLU A 113 21.25 3.98 4.72
N GLU A 114 21.60 3.56 3.51
CA GLU A 114 20.87 3.92 2.29
C GLU A 114 20.48 2.67 1.49
N GLY A 115 19.50 2.86 0.61
CA GLY A 115 19.06 1.81 -0.28
C GLY A 115 18.49 0.62 0.47
N MET A 116 18.85 -0.58 0.04
CA MET A 116 18.39 -1.81 0.68
C MET A 116 18.80 -1.89 2.15
N ASP A 117 19.97 -1.35 2.50
CA ASP A 117 20.44 -1.38 3.88
C ASP A 117 19.51 -0.59 4.81
N ALA A 118 18.89 0.47 4.29
CA ALA A 118 17.93 1.26 5.06
C ALA A 118 16.63 0.48 5.35
N LEU A 119 16.38 -0.58 4.62
CA LEU A 119 15.16 -1.39 4.74
C LEU A 119 15.37 -2.69 5.49
N LYS A 120 16.59 -2.98 5.93
CA LYS A 120 16.88 -4.26 6.59
C LYS A 120 16.22 -4.37 7.96
N GLU A 121 15.86 -5.61 8.29
CA GLU A 121 15.31 -5.97 9.58
C GLU A 121 16.33 -5.79 10.71
N GLY A 122 15.83 -5.69 11.92
CA GLY A 122 16.67 -5.74 13.12
C GLY A 122 16.94 -4.41 13.78
N THR A 123 16.41 -3.32 13.23
CA THR A 123 16.56 -2.01 13.85
C THR A 123 15.20 -1.35 14.03
N LEU A 124 15.01 -0.71 15.16
CA LEU A 124 13.79 0.04 15.44
C LEU A 124 14.02 1.51 15.06
N ASP A 125 13.25 2.01 14.15
CA ASP A 125 13.34 3.40 13.70
C ASP A 125 11.99 4.06 13.54
#